data_a61c7bc21aeb553c34fe6671f4684c18
#
_entry.id   a61c7bc21aeb553c34fe6671f4684c18
#
_cell.length_a   1.000
_cell.length_b   1.000
_cell.length_c   1.000
_cell.angle_alpha   90.00
_cell.angle_beta   90.00
_cell.angle_gamma   90.00
#
_symmetry.space_group_name_H-M   'P 1'
#
loop_
_entity.id
_entity.type
_entity.pdbx_description
1 polymer ?
#
loop_
_entity_poly.entity_id
_entity_poly.type
_entity_poly.pdbx_seq_one_letter_code
_entity_poly.pdbx_strand_id
1 'polypeptide(L)'
;MNERIRLFGFDQLNIVFSGVEATFTPIANNPLRHLQSVGPDQLKRLVRFLPSTGVIVEDLYGNAIIRGNGRLLLAEPAWFQNSHHLNEPALARMSIRDSWLKRAEALLGNFGMTSSHTAFVHARAGDYRVWPSSAHPAILDPRWISQQADELAQAAPGLRFIVIGDEPAYRSQVAAAIPGAVEVDSGFETEFALMASCAYGILSASTFAFWGAYFAQRMHHSGRFIAPKYWAGHRKEVWYPVAIEAPFLTYA
;
A
#
# COMPACT_ATOMS: atom_id res chain seq x y z
N MET A 1 -17.84 -21.96 17.46
CA MET A 1 -17.61 -22.50 16.08
C MET A 1 -16.67 -21.55 15.37
N ASN A 2 -15.45 -22.00 15.04
CA ASN A 2 -14.55 -21.18 14.22
C ASN A 2 -15.08 -21.21 12.79
N GLU A 3 -15.80 -20.18 12.38
CA GLU A 3 -16.20 -20.02 11.00
C GLU A 3 -14.92 -19.76 10.17
N ARG A 4 -14.63 -20.68 9.26
CA ARG A 4 -13.50 -20.52 8.34
C ARG A 4 -13.85 -19.51 7.27
N ILE A 5 -13.16 -18.39 7.26
CA ILE A 5 -13.30 -17.38 6.20
C ILE A 5 -12.68 -17.92 4.91
N ARG A 6 -13.40 -17.82 3.81
CA ARG A 6 -12.88 -18.14 2.47
C ARG A 6 -12.82 -16.85 1.66
N LEU A 7 -11.63 -16.51 1.18
CA LEU A 7 -11.35 -15.35 0.35
C LEU A 7 -11.20 -15.76 -1.12
N PHE A 8 -11.89 -15.06 -2.00
CA PHE A 8 -11.80 -15.25 -3.45
C PHE A 8 -11.18 -14.00 -4.07
N GLY A 9 -10.17 -14.19 -4.94
CA GLY A 9 -9.51 -13.09 -5.65
C GLY A 9 -8.53 -12.28 -4.81
N PHE A 10 -8.09 -12.80 -3.66
CA PHE A 10 -7.07 -12.21 -2.80
C PHE A 10 -5.77 -13.02 -2.84
N ASP A 11 -5.43 -13.56 -4.01
CA ASP A 11 -4.24 -14.40 -4.19
C ASP A 11 -2.96 -13.69 -3.77
N GLN A 12 -2.87 -12.39 -4.02
CA GLN A 12 -1.73 -11.54 -3.64
C GLN A 12 -1.49 -11.52 -2.12
N LEU A 13 -2.56 -11.48 -1.31
CA LEU A 13 -2.42 -11.57 0.14
C LEU A 13 -1.77 -12.90 0.55
N ASN A 14 -2.20 -14.01 -0.06
CA ASN A 14 -1.62 -15.31 0.24
C ASN A 14 -0.18 -15.47 -0.27
N ILE A 15 0.16 -14.83 -1.38
CA ILE A 15 1.52 -14.88 -1.97
C ILE A 15 2.51 -14.13 -1.08
N VAL A 16 2.15 -12.94 -0.62
CA VAL A 16 3.06 -12.04 0.11
C VAL A 16 3.09 -12.34 1.62
N PHE A 17 1.92 -12.64 2.21
CA PHE A 17 1.78 -12.70 3.66
C PHE A 17 1.61 -14.12 4.20
N SER A 18 2.05 -14.31 5.44
CA SER A 18 1.72 -15.43 6.33
C SER A 18 0.88 -14.93 7.50
N GLY A 19 0.30 -15.86 8.28
CA GLY A 19 -0.53 -15.51 9.45
C GLY A 19 -1.94 -15.01 9.13
N VAL A 20 -2.37 -15.06 7.86
CA VAL A 20 -3.74 -14.75 7.46
C VAL A 20 -4.63 -15.96 7.71
N GLU A 21 -5.55 -15.86 8.66
CA GLU A 21 -6.48 -16.94 9.02
C GLU A 21 -7.66 -17.04 8.04
N ALA A 22 -7.37 -17.40 6.80
CA ALA A 22 -8.38 -17.57 5.75
C ALA A 22 -7.99 -18.70 4.79
N THR A 23 -8.99 -19.28 4.12
CA THR A 23 -8.76 -20.17 2.98
C THR A 23 -8.83 -19.34 1.70
N PHE A 24 -7.74 -19.33 0.93
CA PHE A 24 -7.68 -18.64 -0.35
C PHE A 24 -8.14 -19.55 -1.48
N THR A 25 -8.99 -19.02 -2.35
CA THR A 25 -9.42 -19.72 -3.55
C THR A 25 -9.07 -18.85 -4.76
N PRO A 26 -8.30 -19.38 -5.74
CA PRO A 26 -7.95 -18.63 -6.94
C PRO A 26 -9.17 -18.09 -7.65
N ILE A 27 -9.04 -16.90 -8.22
CA ILE A 27 -10.13 -16.21 -8.90
C ILE A 27 -10.72 -17.03 -10.05
N ALA A 28 -9.88 -17.83 -10.73
CA ALA A 28 -10.30 -18.73 -11.79
C ALA A 28 -11.32 -19.80 -11.31
N ASN A 29 -11.25 -20.16 -10.03
CA ASN A 29 -12.13 -21.14 -9.38
C ASN A 29 -13.29 -20.49 -8.62
N ASN A 30 -13.44 -19.16 -8.74
CA ASN A 30 -14.55 -18.45 -8.12
C ASN A 30 -15.83 -18.71 -8.93
N PRO A 31 -16.87 -19.35 -8.34
CA PRO A 31 -18.15 -19.57 -9.03
C PRO A 31 -18.84 -18.25 -9.43
N LEU A 32 -18.48 -17.14 -8.76
CA LEU A 32 -19.02 -15.80 -9.00
C LEU A 32 -18.10 -14.93 -9.86
N ARG A 33 -17.09 -15.50 -10.53
CA ARG A 33 -16.14 -14.74 -11.37
C ARG A 33 -16.79 -13.83 -12.40
N HIS A 34 -17.97 -14.22 -12.90
CA HIS A 34 -18.73 -13.42 -13.86
C HIS A 34 -19.32 -12.13 -13.25
N LEU A 35 -19.44 -12.05 -11.91
CA LEU A 35 -19.91 -10.84 -11.24
C LEU A 35 -18.82 -9.76 -11.14
N GLN A 36 -17.56 -10.10 -11.39
CA GLN A 36 -16.45 -9.12 -11.34
C GLN A 36 -16.46 -8.14 -12.52
N SER A 37 -17.10 -8.52 -13.63
CA SER A 37 -17.34 -7.62 -14.76
C SER A 37 -18.60 -6.73 -14.56
N VAL A 38 -19.34 -6.95 -13.47
CA VAL A 38 -20.54 -6.19 -13.13
C VAL A 38 -20.12 -4.94 -12.36
N GLY A 39 -20.51 -3.77 -12.85
CA GLY A 39 -20.21 -2.51 -12.18
C GLY A 39 -20.83 -2.42 -10.78
N PRO A 40 -20.26 -1.57 -9.88
CA PRO A 40 -20.69 -1.47 -8.48
C PRO A 40 -22.19 -1.28 -8.29
N ASP A 41 -22.84 -0.48 -9.13
CA ASP A 41 -24.27 -0.21 -9.04
C ASP A 41 -25.14 -1.41 -9.47
N GLN A 42 -24.67 -2.18 -10.42
CA GLN A 42 -25.34 -3.43 -10.83
C GLN A 42 -25.15 -4.50 -9.75
N LEU A 43 -23.98 -4.57 -9.13
CA LEU A 43 -23.71 -5.45 -8.01
C LEU A 43 -24.63 -5.12 -6.81
N LYS A 44 -24.81 -3.86 -6.47
CA LYS A 44 -25.75 -3.40 -5.43
C LYS A 44 -27.19 -3.81 -5.71
N ARG A 45 -27.61 -3.80 -6.99
CA ARG A 45 -28.95 -4.26 -7.38
C ARG A 45 -29.09 -5.78 -7.24
N LEU A 46 -28.08 -6.54 -7.67
CA LEU A 46 -28.07 -8.01 -7.56
C LEU A 46 -28.13 -8.48 -6.11
N VAL A 47 -27.37 -7.84 -5.22
CA VAL A 47 -27.34 -8.18 -3.78
C VAL A 47 -28.71 -8.00 -3.10
N ARG A 48 -29.54 -7.05 -3.55
CA ARG A 48 -30.91 -6.87 -3.02
C ARG A 48 -31.82 -8.06 -3.24
N PHE A 49 -31.52 -8.90 -4.23
CA PHE A 49 -32.30 -10.11 -4.55
C PHE A 49 -31.70 -11.39 -3.95
N LEU A 50 -30.54 -11.32 -3.29
CA LEU A 50 -29.88 -12.46 -2.67
C LEU A 50 -30.00 -12.36 -1.13
N PRO A 51 -30.98 -13.04 -0.51
CA PRO A 51 -31.34 -12.84 0.90
C PRO A 51 -30.24 -13.23 1.92
N SER A 52 -29.16 -13.86 1.44
CA SER A 52 -28.02 -14.30 2.29
C SER A 52 -26.73 -13.56 1.98
N THR A 53 -26.80 -12.36 1.39
CA THR A 53 -25.61 -11.61 0.96
C THR A 53 -25.49 -10.31 1.73
N GLY A 54 -24.30 -10.04 2.28
CA GLY A 54 -23.92 -8.75 2.82
C GLY A 54 -22.94 -8.04 1.89
N VAL A 55 -22.82 -6.73 2.02
CA VAL A 55 -21.84 -5.90 1.30
C VAL A 55 -20.97 -5.20 2.29
N ILE A 56 -19.65 -5.27 2.07
CA ILE A 56 -18.68 -4.45 2.79
C ILE A 56 -18.49 -3.19 1.98
N VAL A 57 -18.81 -2.05 2.56
CA VAL A 57 -18.67 -0.72 1.97
C VAL A 57 -17.72 0.12 2.82
N GLU A 58 -17.07 1.08 2.18
CA GLU A 58 -16.28 2.08 2.86
C GLU A 58 -17.16 3.29 3.23
N ASP A 59 -17.02 3.79 4.46
CA ASP A 59 -17.64 5.05 4.85
C ASP A 59 -16.76 6.25 4.47
N LEU A 60 -17.21 7.46 4.78
CA LEU A 60 -16.47 8.69 4.52
C LEU A 60 -15.15 8.79 5.29
N TYR A 61 -14.97 7.97 6.33
CA TYR A 61 -13.79 7.93 7.18
C TYR A 61 -12.88 6.72 6.87
N GLY A 62 -13.17 5.96 5.81
CA GLY A 62 -12.38 4.78 5.44
C GLY A 62 -12.66 3.54 6.28
N ASN A 63 -13.72 3.53 7.11
CA ASN A 63 -14.08 2.35 7.88
C ASN A 63 -14.84 1.34 7.01
N ALA A 64 -14.61 0.05 7.29
CA ALA A 64 -15.40 -1.02 6.70
C ALA A 64 -16.75 -1.14 7.41
N ILE A 65 -17.83 -0.94 6.68
CA ILE A 65 -19.21 -1.13 7.17
C ILE A 65 -19.82 -2.34 6.47
N ILE A 66 -20.36 -3.29 7.26
CA ILE A 66 -21.12 -4.42 6.72
C ILE A 66 -22.59 -4.04 6.64
N ARG A 67 -23.15 -4.07 5.42
CA ARG A 67 -24.59 -3.88 5.17
C ARG A 67 -25.21 -5.20 4.78
N GLY A 68 -26.25 -5.62 5.50
CA GLY A 68 -26.95 -6.90 5.28
C GLY A 68 -26.42 -8.02 6.19
N ASN A 69 -27.14 -9.15 6.20
CA ASN A 69 -26.92 -10.28 7.10
C ASN A 69 -26.65 -11.55 6.29
N GLY A 70 -25.52 -11.61 5.59
CA GLY A 70 -25.23 -12.73 4.71
C GLY A 70 -24.00 -13.55 5.12
N ARG A 71 -24.00 -14.84 4.76
CA ARG A 71 -22.81 -15.68 4.81
C ARG A 71 -21.82 -15.36 3.67
N LEU A 72 -22.28 -14.72 2.61
CA LEU A 72 -21.46 -14.20 1.52
C LEU A 72 -21.32 -12.70 1.69
N LEU A 73 -20.08 -12.21 1.82
CA LEU A 73 -19.77 -10.80 1.87
C LEU A 73 -19.08 -10.41 0.55
N LEU A 74 -19.62 -9.40 -0.11
CA LEU A 74 -19.05 -8.80 -1.31
C LEU A 74 -18.42 -7.46 -0.88
N ALA A 75 -17.12 -7.31 -1.07
CA ALA A 75 -16.44 -6.03 -0.82
C ALA A 75 -16.62 -5.12 -2.04
N GLU A 76 -17.08 -3.89 -1.82
CA GLU A 76 -16.98 -2.84 -2.84
C GLU A 76 -15.51 -2.51 -3.10
N PRO A 77 -15.13 -2.16 -4.35
CA PRO A 77 -13.83 -1.57 -4.60
C PRO A 77 -13.67 -0.29 -3.80
N ALA A 78 -12.83 -0.34 -2.77
CA ALA A 78 -12.57 0.78 -1.88
C ALA A 78 -11.17 0.65 -1.29
N TRP A 79 -10.64 1.74 -0.76
CA TRP A 79 -9.26 1.73 -0.24
C TRP A 79 -9.17 1.34 1.23
N PHE A 80 -10.26 1.48 2.00
CA PHE A 80 -10.31 1.22 3.45
C PHE A 80 -9.11 1.84 4.19
N GLN A 81 -8.74 3.05 3.79
CA GLN A 81 -7.59 3.78 4.32
C GLN A 81 -7.97 4.54 5.57
N ASN A 82 -7.93 3.85 6.70
CA ASN A 82 -8.17 4.43 8.01
C ASN A 82 -7.12 3.92 9.00
N SER A 83 -6.51 4.82 9.74
CA SER A 83 -5.49 4.49 10.75
C SER A 83 -6.03 3.58 11.88
N HIS A 84 -7.32 3.56 12.13
CA HIS A 84 -7.94 2.68 13.13
C HIS A 84 -7.73 1.20 12.80
N HIS A 85 -7.64 0.83 11.51
CA HIS A 85 -7.36 -0.55 11.10
C HIS A 85 -5.98 -1.04 11.56
N LEU A 86 -5.05 -0.14 11.89
CA LEU A 86 -3.72 -0.50 12.40
C LEU A 86 -3.76 -1.21 13.75
N ASN A 87 -4.84 -1.06 14.50
CA ASN A 87 -5.04 -1.67 15.80
C ASN A 87 -5.73 -3.04 15.74
N GLU A 88 -6.07 -3.52 14.54
CA GLU A 88 -6.75 -4.80 14.38
C GLU A 88 -5.84 -5.97 14.80
N PRO A 89 -6.30 -6.87 15.71
CA PRO A 89 -5.49 -7.99 16.17
C PRO A 89 -5.03 -8.93 15.03
N ALA A 90 -5.77 -8.97 13.93
CA ALA A 90 -5.41 -9.73 12.75
C ALA A 90 -4.10 -9.24 12.12
N LEU A 91 -3.87 -7.93 12.08
CA LEU A 91 -2.63 -7.34 11.55
C LEU A 91 -1.40 -7.71 12.39
N ALA A 92 -1.57 -7.85 13.71
CA ALA A 92 -0.47 -8.24 14.58
C ALA A 92 0.08 -9.65 14.24
N ARG A 93 -0.77 -10.55 13.71
CA ARG A 93 -0.40 -11.90 13.29
C ARG A 93 0.12 -11.99 11.86
N MET A 94 -0.14 -10.97 11.04
CA MET A 94 0.36 -10.93 9.66
C MET A 94 1.84 -10.62 9.62
N SER A 95 2.58 -11.36 8.83
CA SER A 95 3.98 -11.08 8.50
C SER A 95 4.23 -11.32 7.01
N ILE A 96 5.26 -10.67 6.48
CA ILE A 96 5.72 -10.94 5.12
C ILE A 96 6.43 -12.28 5.13
N ARG A 97 6.22 -13.10 4.10
CA ARG A 97 6.88 -14.41 4.01
C ARG A 97 8.39 -14.25 3.89
N ASP A 98 9.14 -15.06 4.62
CA ASP A 98 10.60 -15.04 4.65
C ASP A 98 11.24 -15.15 3.26
N SER A 99 10.60 -15.87 2.35
CA SER A 99 11.09 -16.00 0.97
C SER A 99 11.17 -14.65 0.25
N TRP A 100 10.21 -13.76 0.47
CA TRP A 100 10.21 -12.44 -0.13
C TRP A 100 11.17 -11.49 0.59
N LEU A 101 11.27 -11.57 1.91
CA LEU A 101 12.26 -10.80 2.68
C LEU A 101 13.69 -11.15 2.26
N LYS A 102 14.01 -12.45 2.12
CA LYS A 102 15.32 -12.91 1.63
C LYS A 102 15.61 -12.42 0.21
N ARG A 103 14.60 -12.40 -0.66
CA ARG A 103 14.74 -11.88 -2.02
C ARG A 103 15.00 -10.38 -2.03
N ALA A 104 14.30 -9.63 -1.20
CA ALA A 104 14.51 -8.19 -1.02
C ALA A 104 15.93 -7.90 -0.50
N GLU A 105 16.38 -8.65 0.52
CA GLU A 105 17.72 -8.53 1.08
C GLU A 105 18.82 -8.84 0.06
N ALA A 106 18.66 -9.94 -0.71
CA ALA A 106 19.57 -10.29 -1.78
C ALA A 106 19.65 -9.20 -2.86
N LEU A 107 18.51 -8.59 -3.20
CA LEU A 107 18.47 -7.51 -4.18
C LEU A 107 19.17 -6.25 -3.65
N LEU A 108 18.97 -5.86 -2.39
CA LEU A 108 19.72 -4.79 -1.76
C LEU A 108 21.22 -5.09 -1.76
N GLY A 109 21.60 -6.32 -1.43
CA GLY A 109 22.99 -6.78 -1.43
C GLY A 109 23.68 -6.64 -2.81
N ASN A 110 22.96 -6.89 -3.91
CA ASN A 110 23.47 -6.69 -5.27
C ASN A 110 23.86 -5.23 -5.57
N PHE A 111 23.25 -4.28 -4.86
CA PHE A 111 23.58 -2.85 -4.95
C PHE A 111 24.56 -2.40 -3.85
N GLY A 112 25.08 -3.32 -3.03
CA GLY A 112 25.92 -2.99 -1.87
C GLY A 112 25.16 -2.20 -0.80
N MET A 113 23.87 -2.44 -0.66
CA MET A 113 22.99 -1.77 0.31
C MET A 113 22.59 -2.74 1.43
N THR A 114 22.24 -2.17 2.59
CA THR A 114 21.66 -2.90 3.73
C THR A 114 20.32 -2.29 4.10
N SER A 115 19.39 -3.09 4.58
CA SER A 115 18.05 -2.64 4.97
C SER A 115 18.05 -1.51 6.00
N SER A 116 18.98 -1.54 6.95
CA SER A 116 19.13 -0.52 8.01
C SER A 116 19.61 0.85 7.51
N HIS A 117 20.28 0.90 6.35
CA HIS A 117 20.82 2.13 5.75
C HIS A 117 20.27 2.40 4.34
N THR A 118 19.07 1.90 4.08
CA THR A 118 18.37 2.14 2.81
C THR A 118 17.02 2.81 3.07
N ALA A 119 16.71 3.81 2.26
CA ALA A 119 15.40 4.41 2.14
C ALA A 119 14.74 3.96 0.83
N PHE A 120 13.52 3.49 0.90
CA PHE A 120 12.72 3.38 -0.31
C PHE A 120 12.08 4.71 -0.68
N VAL A 121 11.94 4.96 -1.97
CA VAL A 121 11.19 6.08 -2.55
C VAL A 121 10.12 5.50 -3.44
N HIS A 122 8.86 5.69 -3.06
CA HIS A 122 7.74 5.19 -3.85
C HIS A 122 7.24 6.26 -4.82
N ALA A 123 7.55 6.09 -6.11
CA ALA A 123 7.22 6.99 -7.21
C ALA A 123 5.96 6.52 -7.95
N ARG A 124 4.78 6.84 -7.40
CA ARG A 124 3.49 6.53 -8.04
C ARG A 124 3.13 7.63 -9.04
N ALA A 125 2.87 7.26 -10.28
CA ALA A 125 2.42 8.15 -11.34
C ALA A 125 1.08 7.69 -11.93
N GLY A 126 1.08 6.85 -12.92
CA GLY A 126 -0.09 6.26 -13.55
C GLY A 126 -1.38 7.07 -13.46
N ASP A 127 -2.36 6.51 -12.79
CA ASP A 127 -3.65 7.14 -12.50
C ASP A 127 -3.55 8.41 -11.63
N TYR A 128 -2.47 8.58 -10.86
CA TYR A 128 -2.24 9.75 -9.99
C TYR A 128 -2.04 11.06 -10.77
N ARG A 129 -1.82 10.99 -12.07
CA ARG A 129 -1.80 12.17 -12.96
C ARG A 129 -3.15 12.85 -13.08
N VAL A 130 -4.23 12.13 -12.80
CA VAL A 130 -5.61 12.62 -12.93
C VAL A 130 -6.48 12.35 -11.70
N TRP A 131 -6.02 11.52 -10.77
CA TRP A 131 -6.70 11.20 -9.52
C TRP A 131 -6.12 12.03 -8.34
N PRO A 132 -6.91 12.46 -7.37
CA PRO A 132 -8.37 12.34 -7.23
C PRO A 132 -9.16 13.27 -8.15
N SER A 133 -8.51 14.21 -8.80
CA SER A 133 -9.08 15.02 -9.89
C SER A 133 -7.97 15.59 -10.77
N SER A 134 -8.26 15.84 -12.05
CA SER A 134 -7.29 16.42 -12.98
C SER A 134 -6.78 17.81 -12.58
N ALA A 135 -7.61 18.57 -11.84
CA ALA A 135 -7.22 19.89 -11.32
C ALA A 135 -6.28 19.79 -10.10
N HIS A 136 -6.35 18.68 -9.35
CA HIS A 136 -5.57 18.47 -8.13
C HIS A 136 -5.11 17.01 -8.09
N PRO A 137 -4.18 16.64 -8.98
CA PRO A 137 -3.68 15.25 -9.07
C PRO A 137 -2.80 14.90 -7.87
N ALA A 138 -2.79 13.61 -7.50
CA ALA A 138 -2.02 13.13 -6.36
C ALA A 138 -0.55 12.82 -6.69
N ILE A 139 -0.14 12.94 -7.96
CA ILE A 139 1.26 12.78 -8.34
C ILE A 139 2.13 13.83 -7.64
N LEU A 140 3.23 13.40 -7.05
CA LEU A 140 4.18 14.28 -6.35
C LEU A 140 5.13 14.96 -7.35
N ASP A 141 5.64 16.12 -6.98
CA ASP A 141 6.74 16.76 -7.71
C ASP A 141 8.06 16.05 -7.35
N PRO A 142 8.88 15.62 -8.33
CA PRO A 142 10.21 15.06 -8.06
C PRO A 142 11.10 15.96 -7.20
N ARG A 143 10.92 17.27 -7.26
CA ARG A 143 11.64 18.24 -6.41
C ARG A 143 11.27 18.09 -4.93
N TRP A 144 9.97 17.89 -4.64
CA TRP A 144 9.54 17.62 -3.27
C TRP A 144 10.15 16.32 -2.75
N ILE A 145 10.13 15.27 -3.57
CA ILE A 145 10.73 13.97 -3.22
C ILE A 145 12.24 14.12 -2.95
N SER A 146 12.97 14.84 -3.80
CA SER A 146 14.39 15.12 -3.62
C SER A 146 14.68 15.89 -2.33
N GLN A 147 13.87 16.90 -1.99
CA GLN A 147 14.01 17.64 -0.72
C GLN A 147 13.85 16.72 0.49
N GLN A 148 12.87 15.79 0.44
CA GLN A 148 12.69 14.83 1.53
C GLN A 148 13.86 13.83 1.61
N ALA A 149 14.43 13.46 0.46
CA ALA A 149 15.63 12.61 0.43
C ALA A 149 16.84 13.30 1.05
N ASP A 150 17.03 14.58 0.75
CA ASP A 150 18.11 15.39 1.36
C ASP A 150 17.95 15.50 2.87
N GLU A 151 16.73 15.73 3.38
CA GLU A 151 16.45 15.76 4.81
C GLU A 151 16.75 14.40 5.50
N LEU A 152 16.36 13.29 4.86
CA LEU A 152 16.69 11.96 5.38
C LEU A 152 18.19 11.70 5.37
N ALA A 153 18.89 12.06 4.29
CA ALA A 153 20.34 11.89 4.17
C ALA A 153 21.11 12.72 5.21
N GLN A 154 20.63 13.91 5.54
CA GLN A 154 21.20 14.75 6.61
C GLN A 154 20.98 14.12 7.99
N ALA A 155 19.80 13.55 8.23
CA ALA A 155 19.47 12.90 9.50
C ALA A 155 20.14 11.53 9.68
N ALA A 156 20.46 10.84 8.59
CA ALA A 156 21.09 9.52 8.56
C ALA A 156 22.25 9.51 7.54
N PRO A 157 23.47 9.97 7.93
CA PRO A 157 24.62 9.98 7.03
C PRO A 157 24.95 8.61 6.46
N GLY A 158 25.19 8.53 5.15
CA GLY A 158 25.45 7.27 4.45
C GLY A 158 24.18 6.54 3.98
N LEU A 159 23.00 7.13 4.18
CA LEU A 159 21.75 6.58 3.68
C LEU A 159 21.76 6.43 2.14
N ARG A 160 21.32 5.29 1.64
CA ARG A 160 21.19 4.98 0.22
C ARG A 160 19.70 4.95 -0.17
N PHE A 161 19.41 5.23 -1.42
CA PHE A 161 18.03 5.32 -1.90
C PHE A 161 17.75 4.31 -3.02
N ILE A 162 16.62 3.61 -2.92
CA ILE A 162 16.04 2.84 -4.02
C ILE A 162 14.73 3.51 -4.45
N VAL A 163 14.50 3.60 -5.73
CA VAL A 163 13.27 4.17 -6.31
C VAL A 163 12.43 3.06 -6.92
N ILE A 164 11.21 2.93 -6.44
CA ILE A 164 10.21 1.95 -6.84
C ILE A 164 9.00 2.70 -7.39
N GLY A 165 8.39 2.23 -8.46
CA GLY A 165 7.21 2.91 -9.02
C GLY A 165 6.63 2.22 -10.24
N ASP A 166 5.40 2.59 -10.56
CA ASP A 166 4.58 1.95 -11.58
C ASP A 166 4.87 2.44 -13.01
N GLU A 167 5.40 3.65 -13.18
CA GLU A 167 5.69 4.26 -14.48
C GLU A 167 7.20 4.46 -14.66
N PRO A 168 7.86 3.76 -15.60
CA PRO A 168 9.31 3.83 -15.77
C PRO A 168 9.85 5.24 -15.96
N ALA A 169 9.20 6.05 -16.82
CA ALA A 169 9.65 7.41 -17.08
C ALA A 169 9.64 8.31 -15.85
N TYR A 170 8.60 8.21 -15.01
CA TYR A 170 8.52 8.99 -13.77
C TYR A 170 9.49 8.44 -12.71
N ARG A 171 9.63 7.13 -12.60
CA ARG A 171 10.60 6.48 -11.71
C ARG A 171 12.03 6.96 -12.04
N SER A 172 12.41 6.96 -13.30
CA SER A 172 13.73 7.47 -13.74
C SER A 172 13.90 8.97 -13.47
N GLN A 173 12.85 9.76 -13.66
CA GLN A 173 12.88 11.18 -13.31
C GLN A 173 13.11 11.41 -11.82
N VAL A 174 12.46 10.64 -10.96
CA VAL A 174 12.66 10.70 -9.51
C VAL A 174 14.06 10.22 -9.11
N ALA A 175 14.54 9.12 -9.69
CA ALA A 175 15.87 8.60 -9.41
C ALA A 175 16.97 9.61 -9.82
N ALA A 176 16.82 10.25 -10.98
CA ALA A 176 17.75 11.28 -11.44
C ALA A 176 17.78 12.52 -10.52
N ALA A 177 16.70 12.79 -9.79
CA ALA A 177 16.62 13.91 -8.85
C ALA A 177 17.30 13.62 -7.50
N ILE A 178 17.65 12.37 -7.19
CA ILE A 178 18.25 11.95 -5.92
C ILE A 178 19.65 11.40 -6.19
N PRO A 179 20.72 12.06 -5.73
CA PRO A 179 22.09 11.62 -5.98
C PRO A 179 22.35 10.17 -5.52
N GLY A 180 22.81 9.32 -6.43
CA GLY A 180 23.16 7.93 -6.17
C GLY A 180 21.98 7.00 -5.91
N ALA A 181 20.76 7.42 -6.19
CA ALA A 181 19.57 6.56 -6.10
C ALA A 181 19.61 5.47 -7.19
N VAL A 182 19.09 4.30 -6.85
CA VAL A 182 19.01 3.13 -7.74
C VAL A 182 17.56 2.84 -8.08
N GLU A 183 17.24 2.72 -9.35
CA GLU A 183 15.92 2.27 -9.79
C GLU A 183 15.76 0.77 -9.58
N VAL A 184 14.58 0.38 -9.11
CA VAL A 184 14.20 -1.03 -8.94
C VAL A 184 12.91 -1.30 -9.69
N ASP A 185 12.92 -2.39 -10.47
CA ASP A 185 11.77 -2.95 -11.19
C ASP A 185 11.83 -4.47 -11.01
N SER A 186 11.13 -4.98 -10.02
CA SER A 186 11.31 -6.38 -9.59
C SER A 186 10.00 -7.14 -9.37
N GLY A 187 8.89 -6.51 -9.73
CA GLY A 187 7.55 -7.03 -9.49
C GLY A 187 7.04 -6.69 -8.08
N PHE A 188 5.72 -6.60 -7.97
CA PHE A 188 5.06 -5.99 -6.81
C PHE A 188 5.37 -6.70 -5.49
N GLU A 189 5.51 -8.04 -5.48
CA GLU A 189 5.80 -8.80 -4.24
C GLU A 189 7.19 -8.49 -3.70
N THR A 190 8.19 -8.42 -4.60
CA THR A 190 9.56 -8.07 -4.23
C THR A 190 9.65 -6.61 -3.83
N GLU A 191 8.99 -5.72 -4.55
CA GLU A 191 8.95 -4.29 -4.22
C GLU A 191 8.27 -4.02 -2.88
N PHE A 192 7.18 -4.74 -2.59
CA PHE A 192 6.54 -4.65 -1.28
C PHE A 192 7.48 -5.10 -0.15
N ALA A 193 8.16 -6.23 -0.35
CA ALA A 193 9.11 -6.75 0.63
C ALA A 193 10.33 -5.81 0.79
N LEU A 194 10.80 -5.18 -0.30
CA LEU A 194 11.85 -4.16 -0.25
C LEU A 194 11.43 -2.97 0.59
N MET A 195 10.25 -2.39 0.34
CA MET A 195 9.73 -1.29 1.15
C MET A 195 9.64 -1.66 2.63
N ALA A 196 9.09 -2.85 2.91
CA ALA A 196 8.96 -3.33 4.28
C ALA A 196 10.30 -3.64 4.96
N SER A 197 11.36 -3.93 4.19
CA SER A 197 12.70 -4.19 4.73
C SER A 197 13.50 -2.92 5.00
N CYS A 198 13.17 -1.78 4.38
CA CYS A 198 13.95 -0.55 4.52
C CYS A 198 13.64 0.17 5.84
N ALA A 199 14.67 0.67 6.53
CA ALA A 199 14.49 1.44 7.76
C ALA A 199 13.94 2.86 7.52
N TYR A 200 14.00 3.35 6.29
CA TYR A 200 13.55 4.69 5.92
C TYR A 200 12.69 4.63 4.66
N GLY A 201 11.82 5.63 4.47
CA GLY A 201 11.00 5.69 3.28
C GLY A 201 10.41 7.06 2.98
N ILE A 202 10.22 7.33 1.67
CA ILE A 202 9.47 8.47 1.16
C ILE A 202 8.30 7.91 0.36
N LEU A 203 7.10 8.22 0.80
CA LEU A 203 5.86 7.65 0.27
C LEU A 203 5.18 8.62 -0.69
N SER A 204 4.65 8.10 -1.78
CA SER A 204 3.49 8.72 -2.43
C SER A 204 2.22 8.40 -1.64
N ALA A 205 1.11 9.07 -1.94
CA ALA A 205 -0.19 8.85 -1.30
C ALA A 205 -0.84 7.50 -1.71
N SER A 206 -0.07 6.41 -1.64
CA SER A 206 -0.44 5.07 -2.12
C SER A 206 -0.66 4.10 -0.96
N THR A 207 -1.76 3.34 -1.01
CA THR A 207 -2.03 2.24 -0.07
C THR A 207 -0.89 1.21 -0.06
N PHE A 208 -0.30 0.94 -1.21
CA PHE A 208 0.83 0.02 -1.35
C PHE A 208 2.05 0.49 -0.54
N ALA A 209 2.42 1.78 -0.67
CA ALA A 209 3.51 2.38 0.10
C ALA A 209 3.18 2.51 1.58
N PHE A 210 1.92 2.84 1.93
CA PHE A 210 1.45 2.92 3.31
C PHE A 210 1.66 1.60 4.04
N TRP A 211 1.20 0.49 3.47
CA TRP A 211 1.38 -0.82 4.08
C TRP A 211 2.83 -1.29 4.07
N GLY A 212 3.60 -0.97 3.03
CA GLY A 212 5.05 -1.20 3.01
C GLY A 212 5.74 -0.52 4.19
N ALA A 213 5.46 0.76 4.43
CA ALA A 213 6.00 1.52 5.56
C ALA A 213 5.49 1.01 6.92
N TYR A 214 4.22 0.57 7.01
CA TYR A 214 3.69 -0.03 8.23
C TYR A 214 4.46 -1.29 8.65
N PHE A 215 4.72 -2.20 7.71
CA PHE A 215 5.51 -3.40 8.01
C PHE A 215 6.98 -3.06 8.29
N ALA A 216 7.54 -2.08 7.59
CA ALA A 216 8.88 -1.56 7.84
C ALA A 216 9.03 -1.00 9.26
N GLN A 217 8.06 -0.21 9.73
CA GLN A 217 8.03 0.32 11.09
C GLN A 217 7.97 -0.79 12.16
N ARG A 218 7.30 -1.89 11.87
CA ARG A 218 7.27 -3.06 12.76
C ARG A 218 8.61 -3.79 12.82
N MET A 219 9.38 -3.77 11.73
CA MET A 219 10.70 -4.39 11.65
C MET A 219 11.81 -3.45 12.19
N HIS A 220 11.66 -2.14 11.99
CA HIS A 220 12.63 -1.11 12.34
C HIS A 220 11.97 -0.05 13.23
N HIS A 221 11.93 -0.27 14.54
CA HIS A 221 11.23 0.61 15.50
C HIS A 221 11.72 2.07 15.49
N SER A 222 12.95 2.32 15.04
CA SER A 222 13.56 3.65 14.89
C SER A 222 13.47 4.20 13.45
N GLY A 223 12.74 3.52 12.57
CA GLY A 223 12.59 3.93 11.18
C GLY A 223 11.88 5.28 11.03
N ARG A 224 12.20 6.00 9.94
CA ARG A 224 11.52 7.26 9.61
C ARG A 224 10.91 7.18 8.22
N PHE A 225 9.59 7.40 8.16
CA PHE A 225 8.80 7.34 6.93
C PHE A 225 8.10 8.67 6.69
N ILE A 226 8.38 9.30 5.55
CA ILE A 226 7.86 10.61 5.19
C ILE A 226 6.76 10.43 4.12
N ALA A 227 5.63 11.07 4.35
CA ALA A 227 4.50 11.08 3.43
C ALA A 227 4.06 12.52 3.13
N PRO A 228 3.41 12.77 1.99
CA PRO A 228 2.89 14.10 1.70
C PRO A 228 1.82 14.47 2.73
N LYS A 229 1.93 15.67 3.30
CA LYS A 229 0.90 16.21 4.17
C LYS A 229 -0.42 16.27 3.42
N TYR A 230 -1.49 15.97 4.11
CA TYR A 230 -2.83 15.82 3.53
C TYR A 230 -3.00 14.62 2.58
N TRP A 231 -1.98 13.76 2.44
CA TRP A 231 -2.01 12.54 1.61
C TRP A 231 -2.34 12.86 0.15
N ALA A 232 -3.37 12.21 -0.44
CA ALA A 232 -3.78 12.50 -1.81
C ALA A 232 -4.47 13.87 -1.98
N GLY A 233 -4.78 14.54 -0.89
CA GLY A 233 -5.34 15.91 -0.87
C GLY A 233 -4.32 17.03 -0.73
N HIS A 234 -3.00 16.74 -0.85
CA HIS A 234 -1.91 17.70 -0.61
C HIS A 234 -2.00 18.98 -1.45
N ARG A 235 -2.54 18.91 -2.67
CA ARG A 235 -2.74 20.10 -3.52
C ARG A 235 -3.90 20.99 -3.10
N LYS A 236 -4.78 20.50 -2.24
CA LYS A 236 -5.92 21.24 -1.68
C LYS A 236 -5.73 21.56 -0.21
N GLU A 237 -4.66 21.06 0.40
CA GLU A 237 -4.41 21.17 1.84
C GLU A 237 -5.56 20.61 2.70
N VAL A 238 -6.19 19.54 2.23
CA VAL A 238 -7.29 18.84 2.91
C VAL A 238 -7.02 17.35 2.92
N TRP A 239 -7.13 16.72 4.09
CA TRP A 239 -6.94 15.27 4.22
C TRP A 239 -7.87 14.48 3.29
N TYR A 240 -7.27 13.63 2.46
CA TYR A 240 -8.00 12.72 1.60
C TYR A 240 -7.25 11.37 1.47
N PRO A 241 -7.83 10.24 1.96
CA PRO A 241 -9.05 10.15 2.79
C PRO A 241 -8.92 10.87 4.14
N VAL A 242 -10.06 11.17 4.77
CA VAL A 242 -10.13 12.00 5.98
C VAL A 242 -9.40 11.39 7.19
N ALA A 243 -9.36 10.06 7.30
CA ALA A 243 -8.83 9.36 8.48
C ALA A 243 -7.54 8.57 8.19
N ILE A 244 -6.78 8.96 7.16
CA ILE A 244 -5.54 8.26 6.76
C ILE A 244 -4.34 8.60 7.65
N GLU A 245 -4.40 9.66 8.43
CA GLU A 245 -3.29 10.08 9.27
C GLU A 245 -2.85 8.97 10.22
N ALA A 246 -1.58 8.55 10.14
CA ALA A 246 -1.04 7.42 10.89
C ALA A 246 0.16 7.86 11.74
N PRO A 247 0.26 7.38 13.01
CA PRO A 247 1.26 7.86 13.98
C PRO A 247 2.71 7.48 13.63
N PHE A 248 2.91 6.50 12.72
CA PHE A 248 4.23 6.08 12.27
C PHE A 248 4.76 6.86 11.07
N LEU A 249 3.97 7.78 10.50
CA LEU A 249 4.36 8.62 9.38
C LEU A 249 4.68 10.04 9.83
N THR A 250 5.73 10.62 9.26
CA THR A 250 6.00 12.05 9.31
C THR A 250 5.38 12.69 8.06
N TYR A 251 4.61 13.73 8.23
CA TYR A 251 3.96 14.42 7.11
C TYR A 251 4.68 15.74 6.81
N ALA A 252 5.08 15.91 5.55
CA ALA A 252 5.81 17.08 5.06
C ALA A 252 5.08 17.77 3.90
#